data_ca66552177710cbcb1d47fd27aa03095
#
_entry.id   ca66552177710cbcb1d47fd27aa03095
#
_cell.length_a   1.000
_cell.length_b   1.000
_cell.length_c   1.000
_cell.angle_alpha   90.00
_cell.angle_beta   90.00
_cell.angle_gamma   90.00
#
_symmetry.space_group_name_H-M   'P 1'
#
loop_
_entity.id
_entity.type
_entity.pdbx_description
1 polymer ?
#
loop_
_entity_poly.entity_id
_entity_poly.type
_entity_poly.pdbx_seq_one_letter_code
_entity_poly.pdbx_strand_id
1 'polypeptide(L)'
;MTHYFDNAATTYLSDRALRAYIETAEEYRANPSSIHREGQKAKEKLEATRSEFATLLNVDEKSLFFTSGATESISVFFSSLLWQEPGVIISDKIEHEALSSFFPILERYGWKIEFVKAKGGFVSPLEIKEKLTKEVKVVAIMNTNNVIGAIEPIEEISRVIKEKEKEFGHRITFFSDSVQALGKTDLDLTNSGVDTASFSAHKINGPRGVGLLYLKNPERLRSIAPAGGQERGKRGGTENLAGIVAFKAALEEWMENRDESEERVRECNETLRNGLLELGCKVISPSVNTTPYILSFSQNLPSEVFTRVMADKGFCVSSGSACSNNAKGKSEGILQAMGVKAEDARRAVRVSFSKDSTLEDTKALLKAIEEIKNNV
;
A
#
# COMPACT_ATOMS: atom_id res chain seq x y z
N MET A 1 -23.08 -12.91 13.15
CA MET A 1 -22.33 -11.64 13.05
C MET A 1 -21.12 -11.92 12.16
N THR A 2 -20.72 -11.02 11.28
CA THR A 2 -19.56 -11.24 10.39
C THR A 2 -18.33 -10.61 11.02
N HIS A 3 -17.28 -11.39 11.24
CA HIS A 3 -15.99 -10.95 11.74
C HIS A 3 -15.06 -10.69 10.55
N TYR A 4 -14.66 -9.43 10.35
CA TYR A 4 -13.92 -9.01 9.17
C TYR A 4 -12.41 -8.86 9.44
N PHE A 5 -11.63 -9.77 8.90
CA PHE A 5 -10.17 -9.86 9.03
C PHE A 5 -9.45 -9.80 7.66
N ASP A 6 -10.04 -9.09 6.69
CA ASP A 6 -9.43 -8.88 5.36
C ASP A 6 -9.17 -7.38 5.06
N ASN A 7 -8.75 -6.63 6.07
CA ASN A 7 -8.54 -5.18 6.00
C ASN A 7 -7.36 -4.78 5.08
N ALA A 8 -6.41 -5.66 4.81
CA ALA A 8 -5.36 -5.40 3.84
C ALA A 8 -5.86 -5.46 2.38
N ALA A 9 -7.01 -6.13 2.11
CA ALA A 9 -7.67 -6.08 0.81
C ALA A 9 -8.48 -4.80 0.64
N THR A 10 -9.34 -4.47 1.60
CA THR A 10 -10.08 -3.20 1.70
C THR A 10 -10.62 -3.05 3.12
N THR A 11 -10.85 -1.83 3.58
CA THR A 11 -11.49 -1.57 4.86
C THR A 11 -12.94 -1.11 4.67
N TYR A 12 -13.75 -1.20 5.72
CA TYR A 12 -15.04 -0.50 5.76
C TYR A 12 -14.81 1.01 5.81
N LEU A 13 -15.71 1.76 5.16
CA LEU A 13 -15.70 3.21 5.26
C LEU A 13 -16.05 3.62 6.70
N SER A 14 -15.27 4.51 7.33
CA SER A 14 -15.58 4.98 8.68
C SER A 14 -16.75 5.96 8.67
N ASP A 15 -17.46 6.07 9.79
CA ASP A 15 -18.58 7.01 9.94
C ASP A 15 -18.13 8.46 9.77
N ARG A 16 -16.92 8.80 10.22
CA ARG A 16 -16.32 10.13 10.05
C ARG A 16 -16.07 10.42 8.57
N ALA A 17 -15.48 9.47 7.84
CA ALA A 17 -15.25 9.62 6.41
C ALA A 17 -16.56 9.65 5.61
N LEU A 18 -17.56 8.85 5.98
CA LEU A 18 -18.88 8.84 5.34
C LEU A 18 -19.58 10.18 5.52
N ARG A 19 -19.62 10.72 6.73
CA ARG A 19 -20.20 12.06 7.00
C ARG A 19 -19.49 13.14 6.19
N ALA A 20 -18.17 13.17 6.22
CA ALA A 20 -17.38 14.12 5.45
C ALA A 20 -17.64 14.04 3.95
N TYR A 21 -17.84 12.82 3.42
CA TYR A 21 -18.22 12.61 2.02
C TYR A 21 -19.58 13.23 1.69
N ILE A 22 -20.61 12.91 2.49
CA ILE A 22 -21.99 13.37 2.25
C ILE A 22 -22.07 14.89 2.35
N GLU A 23 -21.57 15.48 3.43
CA GLU A 23 -21.57 16.93 3.67
C GLU A 23 -20.87 17.69 2.52
N THR A 24 -19.70 17.18 2.10
CA THR A 24 -18.98 17.82 0.99
C THR A 24 -19.73 17.69 -0.34
N ALA A 25 -20.36 16.55 -0.63
CA ALA A 25 -21.12 16.35 -1.85
C ALA A 25 -22.39 17.24 -1.90
N GLU A 26 -22.98 17.51 -0.75
CA GLU A 26 -24.15 18.40 -0.63
C GLU A 26 -23.77 19.87 -0.73
N GLU A 27 -22.66 20.28 -0.12
CA GLU A 27 -22.24 21.68 -0.07
C GLU A 27 -21.52 22.14 -1.35
N TYR A 28 -20.61 21.31 -1.91
CA TYR A 28 -19.75 21.69 -3.03
C TYR A 28 -20.15 20.96 -4.32
N ARG A 29 -21.29 21.37 -4.91
CA ARG A 29 -21.89 20.71 -6.08
C ARG A 29 -21.27 21.11 -7.43
N ALA A 30 -20.43 22.14 -7.44
CA ALA A 30 -19.87 22.69 -8.66
C ALA A 30 -18.51 22.05 -9.00
N ASN A 31 -18.18 22.09 -10.30
CA ASN A 31 -16.87 21.69 -10.76
C ASN A 31 -15.80 22.69 -10.29
N PRO A 32 -14.70 22.22 -9.61
CA PRO A 32 -13.61 23.09 -9.17
C PRO A 32 -12.91 23.87 -10.30
N SER A 33 -13.05 23.45 -11.56
CA SER A 33 -12.50 24.15 -12.72
C SER A 33 -13.41 25.27 -13.25
N SER A 34 -14.62 25.43 -12.72
CA SER A 34 -15.54 26.46 -13.16
C SER A 34 -15.17 27.84 -12.61
N ILE A 35 -15.31 28.89 -13.46
CA ILE A 35 -14.93 30.28 -13.11
C ILE A 35 -15.94 31.01 -12.25
N HIS A 36 -17.20 30.52 -12.18
CA HIS A 36 -18.24 31.12 -11.37
C HIS A 36 -18.01 30.83 -9.86
N ARG A 37 -18.69 31.63 -9.01
CA ARG A 37 -18.49 31.61 -7.56
C ARG A 37 -18.55 30.21 -6.92
N GLU A 38 -19.49 29.38 -7.33
CA GLU A 38 -19.62 28.04 -6.75
C GLU A 38 -18.45 27.10 -7.14
N GLY A 39 -17.94 27.26 -8.37
CA GLY A 39 -16.73 26.55 -8.79
C GLY A 39 -15.47 27.00 -8.02
N GLN A 40 -15.36 28.32 -7.77
CA GLN A 40 -14.26 28.87 -6.96
C GLN A 40 -14.30 28.33 -5.52
N LYS A 41 -15.48 28.28 -4.89
CA LYS A 41 -15.63 27.66 -3.55
C LYS A 41 -15.19 26.19 -3.53
N ALA A 42 -15.61 25.43 -4.54
CA ALA A 42 -15.19 24.02 -4.64
C ALA A 42 -13.67 23.89 -4.82
N LYS A 43 -13.04 24.79 -5.61
CA LYS A 43 -11.59 24.85 -5.79
C LYS A 43 -10.87 25.22 -4.49
N GLU A 44 -11.35 26.22 -3.78
CA GLU A 44 -10.82 26.64 -2.48
C GLU A 44 -10.85 25.47 -1.49
N LYS A 45 -11.96 24.72 -1.42
CA LYS A 45 -12.09 23.53 -0.59
C LYS A 45 -11.09 22.44 -0.98
N LEU A 46 -10.92 22.20 -2.29
CA LEU A 46 -9.95 21.23 -2.81
C LEU A 46 -8.51 21.57 -2.38
N GLU A 47 -8.09 22.82 -2.59
CA GLU A 47 -6.73 23.25 -2.26
C GLU A 47 -6.51 23.35 -0.74
N ALA A 48 -7.52 23.77 0.04
CA ALA A 48 -7.47 23.71 1.50
C ALA A 48 -7.26 22.25 2.00
N THR A 49 -8.02 21.30 1.43
CA THR A 49 -7.86 19.87 1.77
C THR A 49 -6.47 19.34 1.38
N ARG A 50 -5.91 19.79 0.24
CA ARG A 50 -4.53 19.44 -0.15
C ARG A 50 -3.51 19.98 0.84
N SER A 51 -3.67 21.21 1.32
CA SER A 51 -2.80 21.81 2.34
C SER A 51 -2.90 21.08 3.68
N GLU A 52 -4.11 20.64 4.06
CA GLU A 52 -4.32 19.79 5.25
C GLU A 52 -3.61 18.44 5.12
N PHE A 53 -3.68 17.75 3.95
CA PHE A 53 -2.89 16.55 3.68
C PHE A 53 -1.38 16.81 3.77
N ALA A 54 -0.92 17.93 3.24
CA ALA A 54 0.50 18.30 3.27
C ALA A 54 0.98 18.48 4.71
N THR A 55 0.17 19.07 5.57
CA THR A 55 0.45 19.20 7.01
C THR A 55 0.49 17.83 7.69
N LEU A 56 -0.51 16.95 7.46
CA LEU A 56 -0.57 15.62 8.04
C LEU A 56 0.62 14.73 7.64
N LEU A 57 1.11 14.88 6.40
CA LEU A 57 2.21 14.10 5.86
C LEU A 57 3.58 14.80 5.97
N ASN A 58 3.60 16.01 6.54
CA ASN A 58 4.79 16.85 6.69
C ASN A 58 5.54 17.07 5.37
N VAL A 59 4.83 17.44 4.29
CA VAL A 59 5.38 17.68 2.95
C VAL A 59 4.87 18.99 2.33
N ASP A 60 5.49 19.43 1.23
CA ASP A 60 4.96 20.58 0.46
C ASP A 60 3.66 20.16 -0.27
N GLU A 61 2.63 20.98 -0.22
CA GLU A 61 1.34 20.74 -0.91
C GLU A 61 1.50 20.62 -2.43
N LYS A 62 2.55 21.23 -3.00
CA LYS A 62 2.88 21.09 -4.42
C LYS A 62 3.34 19.68 -4.80
N SER A 63 3.74 18.89 -3.83
CA SER A 63 4.18 17.51 -3.99
C SER A 63 3.03 16.50 -4.00
N LEU A 64 1.78 16.93 -3.74
CA LEU A 64 0.63 16.05 -3.59
C LEU A 64 -0.32 16.15 -4.77
N PHE A 65 -0.75 14.99 -5.32
CA PHE A 65 -1.64 14.87 -6.46
C PHE A 65 -2.71 13.81 -6.18
N PHE A 66 -3.97 14.20 -6.31
CA PHE A 66 -5.08 13.27 -6.09
C PHE A 66 -5.31 12.38 -7.31
N THR A 67 -5.56 11.11 -7.04
CA THR A 67 -5.80 10.07 -8.05
C THR A 67 -7.03 9.24 -7.65
N SER A 68 -7.39 8.25 -8.46
CA SER A 68 -8.46 7.31 -8.13
C SER A 68 -8.02 6.16 -7.20
N GLY A 69 -6.74 6.07 -6.88
CA GLY A 69 -6.15 5.03 -6.03
C GLY A 69 -4.67 4.85 -6.32
N ALA A 70 -4.02 4.04 -5.51
CA ALA A 70 -2.58 3.78 -5.68
C ALA A 70 -2.24 3.18 -7.04
N THR A 71 -3.10 2.35 -7.62
CA THR A 71 -2.90 1.80 -8.97
C THR A 71 -2.79 2.91 -10.02
N GLU A 72 -3.64 3.96 -9.94
CA GLU A 72 -3.50 5.13 -10.84
C GLU A 72 -2.24 5.93 -10.50
N SER A 73 -1.93 6.13 -9.23
CA SER A 73 -0.71 6.82 -8.80
C SER A 73 0.55 6.16 -9.36
N ILE A 74 0.64 4.84 -9.26
CA ILE A 74 1.71 4.01 -9.84
C ILE A 74 1.72 4.17 -11.37
N SER A 75 0.54 4.08 -12.01
CA SER A 75 0.41 4.23 -13.46
C SER A 75 0.88 5.58 -13.95
N VAL A 76 0.51 6.67 -13.26
CA VAL A 76 0.93 8.04 -13.60
C VAL A 76 2.45 8.16 -13.54
N PHE A 77 3.09 7.64 -12.50
CA PHE A 77 4.54 7.71 -12.37
C PHE A 77 5.25 6.83 -13.41
N PHE A 78 4.94 5.53 -13.47
CA PHE A 78 5.67 4.59 -14.35
C PHE A 78 5.42 4.85 -15.83
N SER A 79 4.22 5.31 -16.20
CA SER A 79 3.98 5.74 -17.58
C SER A 79 4.78 6.98 -17.97
N SER A 80 5.09 7.87 -17.03
CA SER A 80 5.93 9.03 -17.29
C SER A 80 7.37 8.66 -17.71
N LEU A 81 7.83 7.47 -17.34
CA LEU A 81 9.14 6.96 -17.74
C LEU A 81 9.23 6.67 -19.23
N LEU A 82 8.10 6.43 -19.91
CA LEU A 82 8.05 6.21 -21.36
C LEU A 82 8.48 7.43 -22.18
N TRP A 83 8.53 8.62 -21.57
CA TRP A 83 9.02 9.86 -22.16
C TRP A 83 10.50 10.14 -21.87
N GLN A 84 11.17 9.23 -21.21
CA GLN A 84 12.57 9.37 -20.81
C GLN A 84 13.44 8.38 -21.62
N GLU A 85 14.73 8.71 -21.74
CA GLU A 85 15.71 7.75 -22.22
C GLU A 85 15.73 6.54 -21.29
N PRO A 86 15.60 5.31 -21.82
CA PRO A 86 15.56 4.11 -21.00
C PRO A 86 16.85 3.93 -20.17
N GLY A 87 16.74 3.22 -19.10
CA GLY A 87 17.81 2.88 -18.18
C GLY A 87 17.47 1.61 -17.42
N VAL A 88 18.02 1.47 -16.22
CA VAL A 88 17.76 0.33 -15.35
C VAL A 88 16.81 0.74 -14.21
N ILE A 89 15.84 -0.12 -13.91
CA ILE A 89 15.00 -0.07 -12.73
C ILE A 89 15.40 -1.23 -11.83
N ILE A 90 15.78 -0.94 -10.58
CA ILE A 90 15.95 -1.96 -9.56
C ILE A 90 14.62 -2.10 -8.81
N SER A 91 14.14 -3.34 -8.68
CA SER A 91 12.95 -3.67 -7.91
C SER A 91 13.06 -5.08 -7.32
N ASP A 92 12.01 -5.59 -6.72
CA ASP A 92 11.94 -6.97 -6.23
C ASP A 92 10.75 -7.73 -6.85
N LYS A 93 10.61 -9.01 -6.49
CA LYS A 93 9.53 -9.88 -6.99
C LYS A 93 8.33 -9.97 -6.05
N ILE A 94 8.33 -9.19 -4.98
CA ILE A 94 7.26 -9.17 -3.98
C ILE A 94 6.41 -7.91 -4.04
N GLU A 95 6.67 -7.05 -5.01
CA GLU A 95 5.89 -5.84 -5.29
C GLU A 95 4.44 -6.16 -5.64
N HIS A 96 3.55 -5.21 -5.35
CA HIS A 96 2.14 -5.31 -5.72
C HIS A 96 1.96 -5.36 -7.25
N GLU A 97 0.94 -6.09 -7.73
CA GLU A 97 0.66 -6.26 -9.16
C GLU A 97 0.48 -4.92 -9.91
N ALA A 98 -0.02 -3.90 -9.24
CA ALA A 98 -0.14 -2.56 -9.82
C ALA A 98 1.20 -2.00 -10.33
N LEU A 99 2.32 -2.37 -9.67
CA LEU A 99 3.67 -2.03 -10.10
C LEU A 99 4.23 -3.07 -11.07
N SER A 100 4.25 -4.34 -10.68
CA SER A 100 4.91 -5.40 -11.46
C SER A 100 4.33 -5.58 -12.87
N SER A 101 3.06 -5.21 -13.09
CA SER A 101 2.44 -5.22 -14.42
C SER A 101 3.03 -4.18 -15.39
N PHE A 102 3.72 -3.16 -14.89
CA PHE A 102 4.42 -2.18 -15.73
C PHE A 102 5.76 -2.70 -16.26
N PHE A 103 6.41 -3.64 -15.61
CA PHE A 103 7.72 -4.12 -16.02
C PHE A 103 7.76 -4.64 -17.46
N PRO A 104 6.86 -5.53 -17.92
CA PRO A 104 6.87 -5.97 -19.32
C PRO A 104 6.59 -4.85 -20.33
N ILE A 105 5.85 -3.81 -19.91
CA ILE A 105 5.59 -2.64 -20.76
C ILE A 105 6.88 -1.85 -20.92
N LEU A 106 7.55 -1.52 -19.81
CA LEU A 106 8.79 -0.75 -19.80
C LEU A 106 9.91 -1.46 -20.55
N GLU A 107 10.03 -2.79 -20.41
CA GLU A 107 10.99 -3.61 -21.16
C GLU A 107 10.81 -3.47 -22.69
N ARG A 108 9.56 -3.39 -23.20
CA ARG A 108 9.27 -3.15 -24.61
C ARG A 108 9.77 -1.76 -25.09
N TYR A 109 9.92 -0.81 -24.17
CA TYR A 109 10.44 0.53 -24.44
C TYR A 109 11.94 0.67 -24.11
N GLY A 110 12.64 -0.45 -23.93
CA GLY A 110 14.08 -0.50 -23.77
C GLY A 110 14.58 -0.39 -22.33
N TRP A 111 13.70 -0.29 -21.32
CA TRP A 111 14.09 -0.33 -19.93
C TRP A 111 14.55 -1.74 -19.53
N LYS A 112 15.52 -1.82 -18.64
CA LYS A 112 15.93 -3.09 -18.02
C LYS A 112 15.42 -3.16 -16.60
N ILE A 113 14.86 -4.29 -16.20
CA ILE A 113 14.40 -4.52 -14.83
C ILE A 113 15.38 -5.47 -14.15
N GLU A 114 16.01 -5.01 -13.09
CA GLU A 114 16.87 -5.82 -12.24
C GLU A 114 16.21 -6.09 -10.92
N PHE A 115 16.12 -7.39 -10.54
CA PHE A 115 15.50 -7.78 -9.30
C PHE A 115 16.54 -8.04 -8.22
N VAL A 116 16.27 -7.50 -7.03
CA VAL A 116 16.91 -7.91 -5.77
C VAL A 116 16.09 -8.97 -5.08
N LYS A 117 16.74 -9.74 -4.20
CA LYS A 117 16.09 -10.80 -3.44
C LYS A 117 15.40 -10.20 -2.22
N ALA A 118 14.17 -10.64 -1.96
CA ALA A 118 13.40 -10.28 -0.75
C ALA A 118 13.35 -11.49 0.20
N LYS A 119 14.50 -11.89 0.76
CA LYS A 119 14.61 -13.06 1.62
C LYS A 119 13.86 -12.86 2.94
N GLY A 120 12.90 -13.74 3.22
CA GLY A 120 12.04 -13.60 4.41
C GLY A 120 11.13 -12.39 4.37
N GLY A 121 10.96 -11.77 3.19
CA GLY A 121 10.13 -10.59 2.97
C GLY A 121 10.88 -9.27 3.11
N PHE A 122 12.22 -9.28 3.20
CA PHE A 122 13.04 -8.09 3.32
C PHE A 122 14.07 -7.99 2.21
N VAL A 123 14.19 -6.80 1.63
CA VAL A 123 15.23 -6.44 0.66
C VAL A 123 16.50 -6.02 1.42
N SER A 124 17.66 -6.46 0.94
CA SER A 124 18.94 -6.05 1.51
C SER A 124 19.41 -4.72 0.91
N PRO A 125 19.62 -3.66 1.72
CA PRO A 125 20.22 -2.41 1.24
C PRO A 125 21.61 -2.64 0.61
N LEU A 126 22.36 -3.62 1.10
CA LEU A 126 23.68 -3.97 0.55
C LEU A 126 23.53 -4.55 -0.87
N GLU A 127 22.55 -5.47 -1.11
CA GLU A 127 22.30 -6.01 -2.45
C GLU A 127 21.86 -4.92 -3.42
N ILE A 128 21.04 -3.95 -2.98
CA ILE A 128 20.72 -2.76 -3.78
C ILE A 128 22.00 -2.01 -4.13
N LYS A 129 22.86 -1.71 -3.14
CA LYS A 129 24.12 -0.99 -3.33
C LYS A 129 25.02 -1.65 -4.37
N GLU A 130 25.12 -2.98 -4.35
CA GLU A 130 25.90 -3.77 -5.30
C GLU A 130 25.35 -3.70 -6.73
N LYS A 131 24.03 -3.60 -6.89
CA LYS A 131 23.37 -3.49 -8.20
C LYS A 131 23.29 -2.05 -8.74
N LEU A 132 23.53 -1.04 -7.91
CA LEU A 132 23.52 0.34 -8.34
C LEU A 132 24.70 0.65 -9.29
N THR A 133 24.37 0.95 -10.56
CA THR A 133 25.28 1.39 -11.62
C THR A 133 24.87 2.75 -12.15
N LYS A 134 25.70 3.34 -13.02
CA LYS A 134 25.39 4.62 -13.70
C LYS A 134 24.15 4.54 -14.61
N GLU A 135 23.72 3.35 -14.98
CA GLU A 135 22.54 3.14 -15.84
C GLU A 135 21.23 3.13 -15.02
N VAL A 136 21.32 2.96 -13.68
CA VAL A 136 20.14 2.91 -12.81
C VAL A 136 19.51 4.30 -12.71
N LYS A 137 18.23 4.39 -13.04
CA LYS A 137 17.44 5.63 -12.98
C LYS A 137 16.34 5.59 -11.93
N VAL A 138 15.87 4.38 -11.58
CA VAL A 138 14.78 4.18 -10.60
C VAL A 138 15.13 3.01 -9.70
N VAL A 139 14.86 3.16 -8.40
CA VAL A 139 14.72 2.08 -7.44
C VAL A 139 13.26 2.08 -6.98
N ALA A 140 12.60 0.94 -7.05
CA ALA A 140 11.18 0.80 -6.72
C ALA A 140 11.01 -0.35 -5.72
N ILE A 141 10.79 0.01 -4.44
CA ILE A 141 10.63 -0.93 -3.33
C ILE A 141 9.44 -0.48 -2.48
N MET A 142 8.48 -1.39 -2.23
CA MET A 142 7.34 -1.08 -1.36
C MET A 142 7.79 -0.79 0.07
N ASN A 143 7.03 0.03 0.79
CA ASN A 143 7.33 0.33 2.19
C ASN A 143 6.93 -0.84 3.11
N THR A 144 5.70 -1.33 2.95
CA THR A 144 5.14 -2.37 3.82
C THR A 144 4.45 -3.42 2.97
N ASN A 145 4.86 -4.67 3.14
CA ASN A 145 4.34 -5.76 2.33
C ASN A 145 2.90 -6.13 2.72
N ASN A 146 2.01 -6.14 1.75
CA ASN A 146 0.58 -6.39 1.92
C ASN A 146 0.22 -7.87 2.17
N VAL A 147 1.18 -8.78 2.05
CA VAL A 147 0.99 -10.23 2.26
C VAL A 147 1.43 -10.65 3.66
N ILE A 148 2.63 -10.28 4.08
CA ILE A 148 3.22 -10.74 5.34
C ILE A 148 3.43 -9.62 6.37
N GLY A 149 3.19 -8.36 6.00
CA GLY A 149 3.33 -7.22 6.90
C GLY A 149 4.76 -6.75 7.13
N ALA A 150 5.76 -7.31 6.45
CA ALA A 150 7.16 -6.85 6.56
C ALA A 150 7.29 -5.38 6.20
N ILE A 151 8.05 -4.62 7.00
CA ILE A 151 8.36 -3.20 6.79
C ILE A 151 9.79 -3.13 6.27
N GLU A 152 9.95 -2.63 5.04
CA GLU A 152 11.24 -2.53 4.38
C GLU A 152 12.13 -1.43 4.99
N PRO A 153 13.46 -1.61 4.98
CA PRO A 153 14.41 -0.64 5.54
C PRO A 153 14.61 0.56 4.59
N ILE A 154 13.55 1.34 4.39
CA ILE A 154 13.47 2.44 3.40
C ILE A 154 14.58 3.48 3.59
N GLU A 155 14.89 3.83 4.83
CA GLU A 155 15.93 4.83 5.13
C GLU A 155 17.34 4.33 4.77
N GLU A 156 17.65 3.06 5.07
CA GLU A 156 18.92 2.46 4.70
C GLU A 156 19.05 2.33 3.19
N ILE A 157 17.98 1.92 2.50
CA ILE A 157 17.93 1.87 1.03
C ILE A 157 18.16 3.27 0.45
N SER A 158 17.47 4.28 0.97
CA SER A 158 17.66 5.67 0.54
C SER A 158 19.12 6.13 0.75
N ARG A 159 19.73 5.77 1.89
CA ARG A 159 21.12 6.15 2.19
C ARG A 159 22.09 5.61 1.14
N VAL A 160 21.99 4.33 0.79
CA VAL A 160 22.87 3.74 -0.23
C VAL A 160 22.61 4.31 -1.63
N ILE A 161 21.37 4.67 -1.96
CA ILE A 161 21.04 5.37 -3.18
C ILE A 161 21.74 6.74 -3.23
N LYS A 162 21.61 7.54 -2.16
CA LYS A 162 22.23 8.87 -2.08
C LYS A 162 23.76 8.84 -2.12
N GLU A 163 24.38 7.81 -1.55
CA GLU A 163 25.83 7.60 -1.68
C GLU A 163 26.23 7.41 -3.14
N LYS A 164 25.50 6.57 -3.87
CA LYS A 164 25.75 6.28 -5.28
C LYS A 164 25.40 7.44 -6.21
N GLU A 165 24.37 8.22 -5.93
CA GLU A 165 24.09 9.47 -6.65
C GLU A 165 25.27 10.43 -6.63
N LYS A 166 25.94 10.59 -5.47
CA LYS A 166 27.15 11.43 -5.35
C LYS A 166 28.32 10.88 -6.15
N GLU A 167 28.49 9.54 -6.15
CA GLU A 167 29.54 8.86 -6.93
C GLU A 167 29.31 8.99 -8.43
N PHE A 168 28.06 8.86 -8.87
CA PHE A 168 27.71 8.84 -10.31
C PHE A 168 27.48 10.24 -10.90
N GLY A 169 27.18 11.22 -10.08
CA GLY A 169 26.90 12.60 -10.50
C GLY A 169 25.51 12.78 -11.13
N HIS A 170 24.58 11.86 -10.91
CA HIS A 170 23.18 11.98 -11.35
C HIS A 170 22.22 11.43 -10.30
N ARG A 171 20.94 11.83 -10.41
CA ARG A 171 19.87 11.43 -9.50
C ARG A 171 19.28 10.08 -9.90
N ILE A 172 18.93 9.29 -8.89
CA ILE A 172 18.19 8.03 -9.01
C ILE A 172 16.86 8.22 -8.26
N THR A 173 15.73 8.06 -8.94
CA THR A 173 14.42 8.24 -8.32
C THR A 173 14.08 7.05 -7.42
N PHE A 174 13.81 7.30 -6.16
CA PHE A 174 13.34 6.27 -5.23
C PHE A 174 11.81 6.31 -5.14
N PHE A 175 11.16 5.32 -5.74
CA PHE A 175 9.71 5.09 -5.67
C PHE A 175 9.39 4.07 -4.57
N SER A 176 8.36 4.35 -3.76
CA SER A 176 7.87 3.40 -2.75
C SER A 176 6.34 3.28 -2.78
N ASP A 177 5.82 2.06 -3.00
CA ASP A 177 4.41 1.78 -2.74
C ASP A 177 4.19 1.78 -1.21
N SER A 178 3.55 2.84 -0.72
CA SER A 178 3.31 3.07 0.72
C SER A 178 1.85 2.86 1.12
N VAL A 179 1.09 2.10 0.34
CA VAL A 179 -0.35 1.83 0.56
C VAL A 179 -0.61 1.17 1.91
N GLN A 180 0.23 0.24 2.34
CA GLN A 180 0.07 -0.44 3.63
C GLN A 180 0.78 0.28 4.78
N ALA A 181 1.53 1.34 4.48
CA ALA A 181 2.23 2.14 5.49
C ALA A 181 1.39 3.30 6.02
N LEU A 182 0.60 3.96 5.15
CA LEU A 182 -0.16 5.16 5.50
C LEU A 182 -1.06 4.92 6.73
N GLY A 183 -0.85 5.70 7.78
CA GLY A 183 -1.59 5.61 9.04
C GLY A 183 -1.24 4.39 9.92
N LYS A 184 -0.47 3.41 9.42
CA LYS A 184 -0.20 2.13 10.08
C LYS A 184 1.24 1.94 10.54
N THR A 185 2.16 2.72 10.01
CA THR A 185 3.59 2.68 10.34
C THR A 185 4.14 4.09 10.46
N ASP A 186 5.37 4.22 10.97
CA ASP A 186 6.08 5.49 10.94
C ASP A 186 6.47 5.82 9.50
N LEU A 187 5.66 6.67 8.88
CA LEU A 187 5.87 7.12 7.51
C LEU A 187 6.39 8.56 7.50
N ASP A 188 7.68 8.73 7.33
CA ASP A 188 8.31 10.05 7.18
C ASP A 188 8.73 10.28 5.73
N LEU A 189 7.86 10.89 4.93
CA LEU A 189 8.14 11.20 3.52
C LEU A 189 9.25 12.27 3.36
N THR A 190 9.44 13.10 4.37
CA THR A 190 10.43 14.20 4.31
C THR A 190 11.85 13.68 4.48
N ASN A 191 12.07 12.80 5.47
CA ASN A 191 13.40 12.34 5.86
C ASN A 191 13.74 10.93 5.35
N SER A 192 12.75 10.09 5.03
CA SER A 192 12.99 8.73 4.48
C SER A 192 13.82 8.72 3.21
N GLY A 193 13.82 9.84 2.47
CA GLY A 193 14.53 9.98 1.21
C GLY A 193 13.81 9.39 0.01
N VAL A 194 12.55 8.97 0.17
CA VAL A 194 11.65 8.59 -0.91
C VAL A 194 11.35 9.82 -1.78
N ASP A 195 11.44 9.68 -3.10
CA ASP A 195 11.12 10.75 -4.05
C ASP A 195 9.67 10.69 -4.53
N THR A 196 9.08 9.49 -4.51
CA THR A 196 7.71 9.26 -5.00
C THR A 196 7.04 8.15 -4.19
N ALA A 197 5.80 8.38 -3.75
CA ALA A 197 5.03 7.38 -3.02
C ALA A 197 3.57 7.33 -3.48
N SER A 198 2.96 6.15 -3.41
CA SER A 198 1.55 5.91 -3.76
C SER A 198 0.72 5.52 -2.54
N PHE A 199 -0.53 6.02 -2.49
CA PHE A 199 -1.45 5.78 -1.39
C PHE A 199 -2.88 5.52 -1.88
N SER A 200 -3.67 4.81 -1.08
CA SER A 200 -5.07 4.51 -1.39
C SER A 200 -5.96 4.65 -0.16
N ALA A 201 -7.01 5.45 -0.26
CA ALA A 201 -7.90 5.80 0.84
C ALA A 201 -8.57 4.56 1.47
N HIS A 202 -8.99 3.60 0.63
CA HIS A 202 -9.73 2.43 1.10
C HIS A 202 -8.93 1.43 1.93
N LYS A 203 -7.66 1.68 2.19
CA LYS A 203 -6.82 0.86 3.09
C LYS A 203 -6.79 1.41 4.52
N ILE A 204 -7.32 2.61 4.71
CA ILE A 204 -7.40 3.30 6.00
C ILE A 204 -8.80 3.84 6.30
N ASN A 205 -9.84 3.08 6.02
CA ASN A 205 -11.23 3.43 6.26
C ASN A 205 -11.75 4.65 5.47
N GLY A 206 -11.04 5.04 4.40
CA GLY A 206 -11.48 6.03 3.43
C GLY A 206 -12.28 5.42 2.27
N PRO A 207 -12.83 6.25 1.36
CA PRO A 207 -13.63 5.79 0.24
C PRO A 207 -12.79 5.06 -0.82
N ARG A 208 -13.42 4.10 -1.52
CA ARG A 208 -12.87 3.53 -2.76
C ARG A 208 -12.85 4.59 -3.86
N GLY A 209 -11.96 4.44 -4.83
CA GLY A 209 -11.89 5.36 -5.97
C GLY A 209 -11.21 6.70 -5.63
N VAL A 210 -10.40 6.73 -4.58
CA VAL A 210 -9.55 7.88 -4.21
C VAL A 210 -8.18 7.40 -3.76
N GLY A 211 -7.15 8.09 -4.21
CA GLY A 211 -5.76 7.88 -3.82
C GLY A 211 -4.97 9.17 -3.85
N LEU A 212 -3.71 9.05 -3.51
CA LEU A 212 -2.77 10.15 -3.46
C LEU A 212 -1.43 9.70 -4.04
N LEU A 213 -0.84 10.55 -4.86
CA LEU A 213 0.52 10.43 -5.37
C LEU A 213 1.37 11.53 -4.74
N TYR A 214 2.44 11.15 -4.07
CA TYR A 214 3.49 12.05 -3.62
C TYR A 214 4.61 12.09 -4.64
N LEU A 215 5.00 13.29 -5.04
CA LEU A 215 6.12 13.58 -5.94
C LEU A 215 6.97 14.68 -5.32
N LYS A 216 8.15 14.35 -4.83
CA LYS A 216 9.08 15.34 -4.27
C LYS A 216 9.51 16.40 -5.29
N ASN A 217 9.62 16.00 -6.56
CA ASN A 217 10.01 16.86 -7.67
C ASN A 217 8.98 16.71 -8.81
N PRO A 218 7.79 17.32 -8.70
CA PRO A 218 6.69 17.11 -9.65
C PRO A 218 6.99 17.61 -11.07
N GLU A 219 7.92 18.54 -11.23
CA GLU A 219 8.33 19.06 -12.55
C GLU A 219 8.97 18.00 -13.44
N ARG A 220 9.51 16.93 -12.85
CA ARG A 220 10.13 15.81 -13.59
C ARG A 220 9.12 14.84 -14.17
N LEU A 221 7.89 14.84 -13.65
CA LEU A 221 6.84 13.96 -14.14
C LEU A 221 6.20 14.55 -15.40
N ARG A 222 6.22 13.79 -16.51
CA ARG A 222 5.48 14.10 -17.73
C ARG A 222 4.21 13.25 -17.78
N SER A 223 3.05 13.92 -17.82
CA SER A 223 1.79 13.20 -17.98
C SER A 223 1.71 12.55 -19.35
N ILE A 224 1.28 11.29 -19.40
CA ILE A 224 0.96 10.58 -20.64
C ILE A 224 -0.48 10.82 -21.10
N ALA A 225 -1.34 11.30 -20.21
CA ALA A 225 -2.72 11.64 -20.46
C ALA A 225 -2.97 13.10 -20.10
N PRO A 226 -2.39 14.06 -20.86
CA PRO A 226 -2.61 15.48 -20.64
C PRO A 226 -4.06 15.78 -20.99
N ALA A 227 -4.89 16.03 -19.99
CA ALA A 227 -6.27 16.41 -20.16
C ALA A 227 -6.62 17.51 -19.16
N GLY A 228 -6.87 18.71 -19.65
CA GLY A 228 -7.19 19.85 -18.82
C GLY A 228 -6.05 20.32 -17.91
N GLY A 229 -6.37 21.20 -16.96
CA GLY A 229 -5.42 21.74 -15.99
C GLY A 229 -5.51 21.11 -14.59
N GLN A 230 -6.34 20.10 -14.43
CA GLN A 230 -6.58 19.43 -13.15
C GLN A 230 -5.26 18.83 -12.63
N GLU A 231 -5.15 18.78 -11.31
CA GLU A 231 -3.94 18.29 -10.64
C GLU A 231 -2.65 18.88 -11.27
N ARG A 232 -2.68 20.19 -11.53
CA ARG A 232 -1.55 20.95 -12.11
C ARG A 232 -1.04 20.33 -13.43
N GLY A 233 -1.95 19.75 -14.23
CA GLY A 233 -1.65 19.10 -15.51
C GLY A 233 -0.98 17.72 -15.40
N LYS A 234 -0.84 17.16 -14.20
CA LYS A 234 -0.24 15.84 -14.00
C LYS A 234 -1.27 14.70 -14.11
N ARG A 235 -2.53 14.98 -13.75
CA ARG A 235 -3.63 14.03 -13.83
C ARG A 235 -4.93 14.76 -14.19
N GLY A 236 -5.42 14.53 -15.41
CA GLY A 236 -6.64 15.17 -15.92
C GLY A 236 -7.93 14.52 -15.40
N GLY A 237 -9.05 15.20 -15.64
CA GLY A 237 -10.39 14.79 -15.19
C GLY A 237 -10.81 15.48 -13.90
N THR A 238 -12.12 15.75 -13.79
CA THR A 238 -12.70 16.44 -12.63
C THR A 238 -12.35 15.71 -11.34
N GLU A 239 -11.87 16.45 -10.37
CA GLU A 239 -11.44 15.94 -9.07
C GLU A 239 -12.65 15.44 -8.25
N ASN A 240 -12.49 14.30 -7.60
CA ASN A 240 -13.50 13.74 -6.69
C ASN A 240 -13.43 14.44 -5.33
N LEU A 241 -13.88 15.69 -5.26
CA LEU A 241 -13.76 16.54 -4.07
C LEU A 241 -14.32 15.87 -2.81
N ALA A 242 -15.52 15.32 -2.88
CA ALA A 242 -16.13 14.65 -1.73
C ALA A 242 -15.31 13.44 -1.25
N GLY A 243 -14.81 12.64 -2.19
CA GLY A 243 -13.93 11.52 -1.87
C GLY A 243 -12.58 11.95 -1.30
N ILE A 244 -12.01 13.05 -1.78
CA ILE A 244 -10.74 13.61 -1.29
C ILE A 244 -10.89 14.10 0.16
N VAL A 245 -11.96 14.84 0.46
CA VAL A 245 -12.25 15.30 1.83
C VAL A 245 -12.50 14.12 2.77
N ALA A 246 -13.24 13.11 2.33
CA ALA A 246 -13.46 11.89 3.11
C ALA A 246 -12.16 11.09 3.34
N PHE A 247 -11.25 11.06 2.36
CA PHE A 247 -9.94 10.44 2.53
C PHE A 247 -9.11 11.17 3.61
N LYS A 248 -9.13 12.51 3.59
CA LYS A 248 -8.47 13.32 4.62
C LYS A 248 -9.05 13.01 6.00
N ALA A 249 -10.36 12.98 6.13
CA ALA A 249 -11.03 12.67 7.40
C ALA A 249 -10.67 11.27 7.93
N ALA A 250 -10.54 10.28 7.04
CA ALA A 250 -10.07 8.94 7.41
C ALA A 250 -8.61 8.95 7.89
N LEU A 251 -7.73 9.69 7.22
CA LEU A 251 -6.33 9.79 7.62
C LEU A 251 -6.17 10.46 8.99
N GLU A 252 -6.90 11.55 9.24
CA GLU A 252 -6.93 12.20 10.55
C GLU A 252 -7.35 11.23 11.65
N GLU A 253 -8.43 10.47 11.42
CA GLU A 253 -8.94 9.49 12.39
C GLU A 253 -7.91 8.38 12.71
N TRP A 254 -7.10 7.97 11.73
CA TRP A 254 -6.01 7.02 11.94
C TRP A 254 -4.86 7.63 12.73
N MET A 255 -4.51 8.90 12.47
CA MET A 255 -3.38 9.56 13.13
C MET A 255 -3.70 9.96 14.57
N GLU A 256 -4.93 10.42 14.84
CA GLU A 256 -5.38 10.82 16.19
C GLU A 256 -5.32 9.67 17.21
N ASN A 257 -5.58 8.45 16.79
CA ASN A 257 -5.67 7.26 17.68
C ASN A 257 -4.62 6.20 17.38
N ARG A 258 -3.54 6.59 16.72
CA ARG A 258 -2.56 5.65 16.17
C ARG A 258 -1.93 4.76 17.23
N ASP A 259 -1.34 5.35 18.26
CA ASP A 259 -0.55 4.61 19.26
C ASP A 259 -1.45 3.62 20.04
N GLU A 260 -2.64 4.07 20.47
CA GLU A 260 -3.60 3.21 21.16
C GLU A 260 -4.10 2.07 20.27
N SER A 261 -4.40 2.39 19.01
CA SER A 261 -4.86 1.39 18.03
C SER A 261 -3.75 0.39 17.71
N GLU A 262 -2.51 0.86 17.55
CA GLU A 262 -1.37 -0.01 17.27
C GLU A 262 -1.10 -0.96 18.43
N GLU A 263 -1.12 -0.48 19.69
CA GLU A 263 -0.92 -1.31 20.87
C GLU A 263 -1.99 -2.41 20.97
N ARG A 264 -3.27 -2.04 20.82
CA ARG A 264 -4.39 -2.99 20.81
C ARG A 264 -4.27 -4.03 19.70
N VAL A 265 -3.96 -3.60 18.48
CA VAL A 265 -3.81 -4.51 17.34
C VAL A 265 -2.57 -5.38 17.48
N ARG A 266 -1.51 -4.89 18.12
CA ARG A 266 -0.32 -5.68 18.45
C ARG A 266 -0.68 -6.82 19.41
N GLU A 267 -1.47 -6.56 20.46
CA GLU A 267 -1.98 -7.59 21.37
C GLU A 267 -2.82 -8.63 20.61
N CYS A 268 -3.70 -8.19 19.70
CA CYS A 268 -4.47 -9.08 18.85
C CYS A 268 -3.58 -9.97 17.97
N ASN A 269 -2.59 -9.37 17.30
CA ASN A 269 -1.65 -10.09 16.43
C ASN A 269 -0.83 -11.11 17.21
N GLU A 270 -0.28 -10.73 18.36
CA GLU A 270 0.51 -11.63 19.23
C GLU A 270 -0.33 -12.78 19.79
N THR A 271 -1.56 -12.51 20.21
CA THR A 271 -2.51 -13.54 20.66
C THR A 271 -2.80 -14.54 19.54
N LEU A 272 -3.08 -14.05 18.33
CA LEU A 272 -3.31 -14.93 17.18
C LEU A 272 -2.04 -15.71 16.82
N ARG A 273 -0.89 -15.04 16.78
CA ARG A 273 0.40 -15.67 16.45
C ARG A 273 0.75 -16.82 17.40
N ASN A 274 0.63 -16.59 18.70
CA ASN A 274 0.94 -17.59 19.71
C ASN A 274 -0.03 -18.78 19.64
N GLY A 275 -1.33 -18.52 19.54
CA GLY A 275 -2.33 -19.59 19.39
C GLY A 275 -2.14 -20.40 18.11
N LEU A 276 -1.78 -19.77 16.99
CA LEU A 276 -1.45 -20.47 15.74
C LEU A 276 -0.24 -21.39 15.91
N LEU A 277 0.81 -20.96 16.63
CA LEU A 277 1.97 -21.79 16.94
C LEU A 277 1.61 -22.97 17.84
N GLU A 278 0.80 -22.76 18.87
CA GLU A 278 0.26 -23.82 19.75
C GLU A 278 -0.54 -24.86 18.97
N LEU A 279 -1.33 -24.40 18.01
CA LEU A 279 -2.05 -25.26 17.07
C LEU A 279 -1.13 -25.94 16.05
N GLY A 280 0.19 -25.69 16.05
CA GLY A 280 1.16 -26.25 15.11
C GLY A 280 0.99 -25.72 13.68
N CYS A 281 0.43 -24.52 13.51
CA CYS A 281 0.47 -23.80 12.24
C CYS A 281 1.85 -23.16 12.04
N LYS A 282 2.24 -22.98 10.80
CA LYS A 282 3.49 -22.29 10.48
C LYS A 282 3.23 -20.82 10.22
N VAL A 283 3.64 -19.94 11.13
CA VAL A 283 3.56 -18.50 10.91
C VAL A 283 4.60 -18.09 9.87
N ILE A 284 4.16 -17.34 8.84
CA ILE A 284 4.97 -16.87 7.71
C ILE A 284 5.43 -15.42 7.93
N SER A 285 4.57 -14.59 8.51
CA SER A 285 4.91 -13.20 8.84
C SER A 285 6.09 -13.13 9.80
N PRO A 286 7.07 -12.23 9.55
CA PRO A 286 8.22 -12.06 10.44
C PRO A 286 7.77 -11.61 11.85
N SER A 287 8.63 -11.83 12.84
CA SER A 287 8.38 -11.43 14.24
C SER A 287 8.91 -10.03 14.57
N VAL A 288 9.76 -9.48 13.70
CA VAL A 288 10.38 -8.15 13.84
C VAL A 288 10.25 -7.37 12.54
N ASN A 289 10.34 -6.05 12.62
CA ASN A 289 10.19 -5.15 11.49
C ASN A 289 8.91 -5.46 10.68
N THR A 290 7.80 -5.57 11.38
CA THR A 290 6.51 -5.92 10.80
C THR A 290 5.40 -5.05 11.39
N THR A 291 4.42 -4.71 10.56
CA THR A 291 3.22 -4.05 11.04
C THR A 291 2.34 -5.04 11.80
N PRO A 292 1.71 -4.65 12.92
CA PRO A 292 0.80 -5.54 13.65
C PRO A 292 -0.50 -5.80 12.88
N TYR A 293 -0.80 -5.01 11.85
CA TYR A 293 -2.06 -5.11 11.10
C TYR A 293 -2.15 -6.29 10.14
N ILE A 294 -1.06 -7.04 9.91
CA ILE A 294 -1.03 -8.15 8.94
C ILE A 294 -0.32 -9.36 9.56
N LEU A 295 -0.97 -10.51 9.49
CA LEU A 295 -0.40 -11.81 9.88
C LEU A 295 -0.72 -12.86 8.82
N SER A 296 0.31 -13.51 8.29
CA SER A 296 0.17 -14.66 7.38
C SER A 296 0.71 -15.92 8.01
N PHE A 297 0.00 -17.02 7.81
CA PHE A 297 0.36 -18.34 8.31
C PHE A 297 -0.03 -19.42 7.30
N SER A 298 0.62 -20.59 7.38
CA SER A 298 0.27 -21.79 6.65
C SER A 298 -0.38 -22.82 7.58
N GLN A 299 -1.37 -23.53 7.07
CA GLN A 299 -2.14 -24.56 7.77
C GLN A 299 -2.31 -25.81 6.87
N ASN A 300 -3.10 -26.82 7.25
CA ASN A 300 -3.11 -28.12 6.58
C ASN A 300 -3.93 -28.19 5.29
N LEU A 301 -4.92 -27.30 5.11
CA LEU A 301 -5.81 -27.28 3.92
C LEU A 301 -5.27 -26.36 2.82
N PRO A 302 -5.64 -26.54 1.56
CA PRO A 302 -5.47 -25.52 0.54
C PRO A 302 -6.13 -24.20 0.97
N SER A 303 -5.45 -23.07 0.75
CA SER A 303 -5.91 -21.75 1.24
C SER A 303 -7.32 -21.40 0.81
N GLU A 304 -7.70 -21.72 -0.43
CA GLU A 304 -9.06 -21.46 -0.96
C GLU A 304 -10.15 -22.25 -0.23
N VAL A 305 -9.85 -23.52 0.13
CA VAL A 305 -10.78 -24.37 0.89
C VAL A 305 -10.94 -23.80 2.30
N PHE A 306 -9.81 -23.50 2.96
CA PHE A 306 -9.81 -22.96 4.30
C PHE A 306 -10.58 -21.63 4.39
N THR A 307 -10.35 -20.69 3.48
CA THR A 307 -11.04 -19.39 3.49
C THR A 307 -12.54 -19.52 3.26
N ARG A 308 -13.00 -20.50 2.46
CA ARG A 308 -14.44 -20.78 2.30
C ARG A 308 -15.05 -21.33 3.59
N VAL A 309 -14.41 -22.29 4.24
CA VAL A 309 -14.87 -22.84 5.51
C VAL A 309 -14.90 -21.76 6.60
N MET A 310 -13.91 -20.87 6.64
CA MET A 310 -13.91 -19.72 7.53
C MET A 310 -15.08 -18.77 7.26
N ALA A 311 -15.36 -18.48 5.97
CA ALA A 311 -16.48 -17.64 5.58
C ALA A 311 -17.84 -18.24 6.00
N ASP A 312 -18.02 -19.56 5.87
CA ASP A 312 -19.23 -20.27 6.33
C ASP A 312 -19.41 -20.17 7.86
N LYS A 313 -18.29 -20.03 8.60
CA LYS A 313 -18.28 -19.76 10.04
C LYS A 313 -18.44 -18.27 10.38
N GLY A 314 -18.56 -17.39 9.40
CA GLY A 314 -18.72 -15.94 9.58
C GLY A 314 -17.42 -15.15 9.70
N PHE A 315 -16.26 -15.72 9.37
CA PHE A 315 -14.96 -15.06 9.40
C PHE A 315 -14.44 -14.77 8.00
N CYS A 316 -14.24 -13.49 7.66
CA CYS A 316 -13.64 -13.06 6.41
C CYS A 316 -12.12 -12.97 6.57
N VAL A 317 -11.39 -13.92 6.00
CA VAL A 317 -9.93 -13.93 5.89
C VAL A 317 -9.53 -14.09 4.42
N SER A 318 -8.29 -13.77 4.08
CA SER A 318 -7.82 -13.84 2.69
C SER A 318 -6.97 -15.07 2.46
N SER A 319 -7.18 -15.76 1.34
CA SER A 319 -6.14 -16.68 0.87
C SER A 319 -4.88 -15.87 0.53
N GLY A 320 -3.69 -16.40 0.79
CA GLY A 320 -2.44 -15.77 0.38
C GLY A 320 -2.40 -15.41 -1.12
N SER A 321 -3.38 -15.91 -1.90
CA SER A 321 -3.60 -15.69 -3.33
C SER A 321 -4.71 -14.69 -3.68
N ALA A 322 -5.32 -14.01 -2.72
CA ALA A 322 -6.61 -13.32 -2.87
C ALA A 322 -6.62 -12.06 -3.75
N CYS A 323 -5.51 -11.60 -4.29
CA CYS A 323 -5.53 -10.43 -5.20
C CYS A 323 -5.75 -10.81 -6.67
N SER A 324 -6.03 -12.08 -7.00
CA SER A 324 -6.16 -12.49 -8.40
C SER A 324 -7.26 -13.53 -8.61
N ASN A 325 -8.50 -13.07 -8.74
CA ASN A 325 -9.59 -13.90 -9.28
C ASN A 325 -9.31 -14.42 -10.73
N ASN A 326 -8.23 -13.96 -11.39
CA ASN A 326 -7.86 -14.31 -12.75
C ASN A 326 -6.43 -14.83 -12.95
N ALA A 327 -5.60 -14.94 -11.89
CA ALA A 327 -4.23 -15.43 -12.04
C ALA A 327 -3.92 -16.49 -10.98
N LYS A 328 -4.28 -17.74 -11.27
CA LYS A 328 -3.84 -18.91 -10.48
C LYS A 328 -2.33 -18.80 -10.23
N GLY A 329 -1.91 -18.72 -8.97
CA GLY A 329 -0.52 -18.88 -8.56
C GLY A 329 0.33 -17.61 -8.35
N LYS A 330 -0.19 -16.38 -8.51
CA LYS A 330 0.65 -15.16 -8.40
C LYS A 330 1.14 -14.85 -6.99
N SER A 331 0.33 -15.01 -5.95
CA SER A 331 0.78 -14.78 -4.57
C SER A 331 1.50 -15.96 -3.97
N GLU A 332 1.23 -17.19 -4.48
CA GLU A 332 2.15 -18.30 -4.25
C GLU A 332 3.54 -17.92 -4.75
N GLY A 333 3.63 -17.27 -5.91
CA GLY A 333 4.87 -16.74 -6.47
C GLY A 333 5.56 -15.70 -5.58
N ILE A 334 4.79 -14.78 -4.98
CA ILE A 334 5.31 -13.78 -4.02
C ILE A 334 5.92 -14.46 -2.80
N LEU A 335 5.19 -15.37 -2.15
CA LEU A 335 5.69 -16.09 -0.98
C LEU A 335 6.90 -16.98 -1.32
N GLN A 336 6.90 -17.62 -2.51
CA GLN A 336 8.05 -18.38 -2.99
C GLN A 336 9.27 -17.49 -3.26
N ALA A 337 9.06 -16.27 -3.79
CA ALA A 337 10.13 -15.29 -3.98
C ALA A 337 10.76 -14.84 -2.65
N MET A 338 10.02 -14.91 -1.54
CA MET A 338 10.50 -14.70 -0.17
C MET A 338 11.24 -15.91 0.41
N GLY A 339 11.24 -17.05 -0.28
CA GLY A 339 11.84 -18.30 0.18
C GLY A 339 10.89 -19.23 0.95
N VAL A 340 9.57 -18.96 0.93
CA VAL A 340 8.58 -19.87 1.49
C VAL A 340 8.43 -21.10 0.60
N LYS A 341 8.38 -22.29 1.19
CA LYS A 341 8.20 -23.55 0.43
C LYS A 341 6.87 -23.53 -0.33
N ALA A 342 6.83 -24.08 -1.54
CA ALA A 342 5.64 -24.08 -2.40
C ALA A 342 4.40 -24.70 -1.72
N GLU A 343 4.59 -25.72 -0.88
CA GLU A 343 3.52 -26.33 -0.11
C GLU A 343 2.92 -25.36 0.92
N ASP A 344 3.78 -24.68 1.70
CA ASP A 344 3.35 -23.67 2.67
C ASP A 344 2.67 -22.48 1.98
N ALA A 345 3.21 -22.05 0.83
CA ALA A 345 2.64 -20.94 0.04
C ALA A 345 1.21 -21.23 -0.46
N ARG A 346 0.95 -22.47 -0.92
CA ARG A 346 -0.40 -22.91 -1.35
C ARG A 346 -1.41 -22.98 -0.20
N ARG A 347 -0.94 -23.15 1.01
CA ARG A 347 -1.74 -23.27 2.24
C ARG A 347 -1.78 -21.96 3.03
N ALA A 348 -1.17 -20.90 2.51
CA ALA A 348 -1.03 -19.64 3.21
C ALA A 348 -2.35 -18.88 3.29
N VAL A 349 -2.65 -18.39 4.49
CA VAL A 349 -3.81 -17.55 4.81
C VAL A 349 -3.31 -16.26 5.41
N ARG A 350 -3.88 -15.13 4.97
CA ARG A 350 -3.62 -13.83 5.56
C ARG A 350 -4.80 -13.40 6.41
N VAL A 351 -4.51 -13.00 7.63
CA VAL A 351 -5.40 -12.27 8.53
C VAL A 351 -4.94 -10.82 8.56
N SER A 352 -5.84 -9.89 8.40
CA SER A 352 -5.49 -8.46 8.48
C SER A 352 -6.49 -7.69 9.33
N PHE A 353 -5.95 -7.02 10.32
CA PHE A 353 -6.67 -6.30 11.36
C PHE A 353 -7.05 -4.88 10.90
N SER A 354 -8.12 -4.34 11.47
CA SER A 354 -8.48 -2.92 11.46
C SER A 354 -7.90 -2.23 12.69
N LYS A 355 -7.85 -0.90 12.67
CA LYS A 355 -7.60 -0.12 13.87
C LYS A 355 -8.60 -0.41 15.02
N ASP A 356 -9.80 -0.90 14.68
CA ASP A 356 -10.88 -1.21 15.60
C ASP A 356 -10.99 -2.71 15.96
N SER A 357 -10.02 -3.53 15.54
CA SER A 357 -10.01 -4.96 15.85
C SER A 357 -9.91 -5.19 17.36
N THR A 358 -10.64 -6.21 17.86
CA THR A 358 -10.71 -6.52 19.27
C THR A 358 -10.06 -7.86 19.61
N LEU A 359 -9.64 -8.01 20.86
CA LEU A 359 -9.09 -9.27 21.37
C LEU A 359 -10.17 -10.37 21.43
N GLU A 360 -11.43 -9.98 21.64
CA GLU A 360 -12.57 -10.91 21.64
C GLU A 360 -12.78 -11.55 20.27
N ASP A 361 -12.83 -10.72 19.21
CA ASP A 361 -12.94 -11.19 17.82
C ASP A 361 -11.74 -12.06 17.43
N THR A 362 -10.55 -11.70 17.89
CA THR A 362 -9.32 -12.45 17.63
C THR A 362 -9.35 -13.84 18.29
N LYS A 363 -9.82 -13.94 19.54
CA LYS A 363 -10.00 -15.22 20.22
C LYS A 363 -11.07 -16.08 19.56
N ALA A 364 -12.17 -15.46 19.11
CA ALA A 364 -13.21 -16.15 18.35
C ALA A 364 -12.66 -16.70 17.02
N LEU A 365 -11.83 -15.91 16.29
CA LEU A 365 -11.14 -16.36 15.08
C LEU A 365 -10.23 -17.56 15.37
N LEU A 366 -9.42 -17.50 16.42
CA LEU A 366 -8.50 -18.58 16.79
C LEU A 366 -9.26 -19.88 17.12
N LYS A 367 -10.35 -19.77 17.86
CA LYS A 367 -11.23 -20.92 18.15
C LYS A 367 -11.82 -21.54 16.88
N ALA A 368 -12.26 -20.72 15.93
CA ALA A 368 -12.77 -21.22 14.65
C ALA A 368 -11.68 -21.94 13.83
N ILE A 369 -10.43 -21.46 13.88
CA ILE A 369 -9.27 -22.11 13.25
C ILE A 369 -9.00 -23.47 13.92
N GLU A 370 -9.00 -23.52 15.25
CA GLU A 370 -8.84 -24.76 16.04
C GLU A 370 -9.89 -25.81 15.68
N GLU A 371 -11.17 -25.42 15.64
CA GLU A 371 -12.28 -26.31 15.26
C GLU A 371 -12.09 -26.92 13.87
N ILE A 372 -11.64 -26.12 12.87
CA ILE A 372 -11.38 -26.62 11.54
C ILE A 372 -10.23 -27.63 11.57
N LYS A 373 -9.19 -27.32 12.31
CA LYS A 373 -7.99 -28.17 12.37
C LYS A 373 -8.27 -29.52 13.05
N ASN A 374 -9.15 -29.55 14.06
CA ASN A 374 -9.52 -30.79 14.75
C ASN A 374 -10.48 -31.68 13.93
N ASN A 375 -11.07 -31.15 12.85
CA ASN A 375 -11.99 -31.87 11.98
C ASN A 375 -11.34 -32.32 10.65
N VAL A 376 -10.05 -32.08 10.46
CA VAL A 376 -9.24 -32.44 9.27
C VAL A 376 -8.07 -33.32 9.66
#